data_2b48e97438ca6d592888b8970d75c19f
#
_entry.id   2b48e97438ca6d592888b8970d75c19f
#
_cell.length_a   1.000
_cell.length_b   1.000
_cell.length_c   1.000
_cell.angle_alpha   90.00
_cell.angle_beta   90.00
_cell.angle_gamma   90.00
#
_symmetry.space_group_name_H-M   'P 1'
#
loop_
_entity.id
_entity.type
_entity.pdbx_description
1 polymer ?
#
loop_
_entity_poly.entity_id
_entity_poly.type
_entity_poly.pdbx_seq_one_letter_code
_entity_poly.pdbx_strand_id
1 'polypeptide(L)'
;MSSLVVRSFPLEEEYKKPTGITPEDVAELRKWLQTQPHLPNEHITDLDLILAFHSCKRCMQTTKEVINTHYTLKTQYTIIFKDAFYDDNIDLVLKRTLLKPLPTRTKEGDAILYTAILDTDVKNFLFVDSLRAVMMLLELWQYEEGTWPGIMILFDLGGLNFSHIFKIEMDALRQFLHFLKLAMFVKIKGIHILNAPYFTNYFIALLKRFVNDELIDVSNIHLKGSKTLEKYIDVAALPKEAGGSYKTYKECNEEILLKMKANKDFFIMANKKRVNESLQTDSRNEIP
;
A
#
# COMPACT_ATOMS: atom_id res chain seq x y z
N MET A 1 24.52 6.79 7.15
CA MET A 1 23.68 6.86 5.91
C MET A 1 23.06 5.49 5.74
N SER A 2 21.73 5.37 5.82
CA SER A 2 21.05 4.12 5.47
C SER A 2 21.32 3.79 4.00
N SER A 3 21.58 2.52 3.70
CA SER A 3 21.75 2.07 2.31
C SER A 3 20.50 2.41 1.50
N LEU A 4 20.65 3.00 0.32
CA LEU A 4 19.52 3.25 -0.60
C LEU A 4 18.93 1.92 -1.10
N VAL A 5 19.75 0.88 -1.19
CA VAL A 5 19.30 -0.47 -1.53
C VAL A 5 18.74 -1.12 -0.27
N VAL A 6 17.48 -1.44 -0.31
CA VAL A 6 16.74 -2.06 0.79
C VAL A 6 17.11 -3.55 0.91
N ARG A 7 17.22 -4.01 2.14
CA ARG A 7 17.36 -5.43 2.46
C ARG A 7 16.10 -5.93 3.14
N SER A 8 15.84 -7.23 2.99
CA SER A 8 14.77 -7.89 3.73
C SER A 8 14.91 -7.65 5.22
N PHE A 9 13.81 -7.31 5.88
CA PHE A 9 13.78 -7.25 7.33
C PHE A 9 14.22 -8.61 7.90
N PRO A 10 15.17 -8.65 8.85
CA PRO A 10 15.67 -9.93 9.38
C PRO A 10 14.57 -10.68 10.13
N LEU A 11 14.38 -11.97 9.81
CA LEU A 11 13.36 -12.80 10.45
C LEU A 11 13.55 -12.91 11.97
N GLU A 12 14.80 -12.98 12.42
CA GLU A 12 15.14 -13.01 13.85
C GLU A 12 14.65 -11.75 14.59
N GLU A 13 14.72 -10.58 13.95
CA GLU A 13 14.19 -9.34 14.50
C GLU A 13 12.66 -9.28 14.43
N GLU A 14 12.09 -9.88 13.38
CA GLU A 14 10.64 -9.98 13.25
C GLU A 14 10.02 -10.83 14.37
N TYR A 15 10.64 -11.96 14.71
CA TYR A 15 10.19 -12.82 15.82
C TYR A 15 10.32 -12.18 17.21
N LYS A 16 11.17 -11.14 17.36
CA LYS A 16 11.28 -10.37 18.61
C LYS A 16 10.17 -9.33 18.78
N LYS A 17 9.46 -8.99 17.69
CA LYS A 17 8.32 -8.06 17.78
C LYS A 17 7.19 -8.66 18.62
N PRO A 18 6.39 -7.85 19.33
CA PRO A 18 5.31 -8.33 20.19
C PRO A 18 4.09 -8.82 19.38
N THR A 19 4.33 -9.51 18.26
CA THR A 19 3.29 -10.08 17.40
C THR A 19 2.84 -11.46 17.87
N GLY A 20 3.69 -12.16 18.62
CA GLY A 20 3.48 -13.54 19.06
C GLY A 20 3.52 -14.56 17.92
N ILE A 21 4.12 -14.20 16.79
CA ILE A 21 4.36 -15.12 15.66
C ILE A 21 5.65 -15.89 15.94
N THR A 22 5.63 -17.20 15.69
CA THR A 22 6.75 -18.10 15.94
C THR A 22 7.31 -18.71 14.65
N PRO A 23 8.54 -19.24 14.65
CA PRO A 23 9.07 -19.98 13.51
C PRO A 23 8.20 -21.20 13.14
N GLU A 24 7.54 -21.83 14.12
CA GLU A 24 6.65 -22.97 13.92
C GLU A 24 5.40 -22.58 13.12
N ASP A 25 4.82 -21.42 13.38
CA ASP A 25 3.68 -20.87 12.61
C ASP A 25 4.07 -20.70 11.14
N VAL A 26 5.26 -20.16 10.88
CA VAL A 26 5.78 -19.94 9.53
C VAL A 26 6.06 -21.28 8.83
N ALA A 27 6.62 -22.24 9.56
CA ALA A 27 6.89 -23.59 9.04
C ALA A 27 5.57 -24.30 8.64
N GLU A 28 4.49 -24.14 9.42
CA GLU A 28 3.17 -24.67 9.07
C GLU A 28 2.61 -24.04 7.78
N LEU A 29 2.71 -22.71 7.65
CA LEU A 29 2.29 -22.00 6.43
C LEU A 29 3.14 -22.43 5.23
N ARG A 30 4.45 -22.60 5.41
CA ARG A 30 5.36 -23.08 4.37
C ARG A 30 5.01 -24.48 3.91
N LYS A 31 4.70 -25.40 4.84
CA LYS A 31 4.26 -26.76 4.53
C LYS A 31 2.93 -26.77 3.75
N TRP A 32 1.97 -25.93 4.17
CA TRP A 32 0.72 -25.77 3.42
C TRP A 32 0.98 -25.21 2.01
N LEU A 33 1.81 -24.17 1.89
CA LEU A 33 2.12 -23.54 0.60
C LEU A 33 2.68 -24.54 -0.42
N GLN A 34 3.49 -25.51 0.03
CA GLN A 34 4.03 -26.60 -0.81
C GLN A 34 2.93 -27.50 -1.40
N THR A 35 1.75 -27.54 -0.79
CA THR A 35 0.60 -28.28 -1.33
C THR A 35 -0.22 -27.49 -2.34
N GLN A 36 0.17 -26.23 -2.63
CA GLN A 36 -0.55 -25.34 -3.51
C GLN A 36 0.24 -25.10 -4.81
N PRO A 37 0.12 -25.97 -5.83
CA PRO A 37 0.97 -25.93 -7.02
C PRO A 37 0.75 -24.68 -7.90
N HIS A 38 -0.40 -24.02 -7.77
CA HIS A 38 -0.72 -22.80 -8.50
C HIS A 38 -0.05 -21.55 -7.90
N LEU A 39 0.31 -21.57 -6.61
CA LEU A 39 0.96 -20.43 -5.96
C LEU A 39 2.46 -20.36 -6.29
N PRO A 40 3.05 -19.16 -6.38
CA PRO A 40 4.45 -18.95 -6.75
C PRO A 40 5.41 -19.28 -5.59
N ASN A 41 5.45 -20.53 -5.21
CA ASN A 41 6.09 -21.06 -4.01
C ASN A 41 7.57 -20.65 -3.88
N GLU A 42 8.31 -20.71 -4.99
CA GLU A 42 9.74 -20.36 -5.04
C GLU A 42 10.02 -18.86 -4.80
N HIS A 43 8.99 -18.01 -4.97
CA HIS A 43 9.14 -16.56 -4.86
C HIS A 43 8.53 -15.99 -3.58
N ILE A 44 7.66 -16.74 -2.89
CA ILE A 44 7.06 -16.33 -1.61
C ILE A 44 8.08 -16.54 -0.50
N THR A 45 8.49 -15.47 0.17
CA THR A 45 9.45 -15.52 1.28
C THR A 45 8.76 -15.82 2.61
N ASP A 46 9.55 -16.20 3.64
CA ASP A 46 9.01 -16.36 4.99
C ASP A 46 8.51 -15.03 5.57
N LEU A 47 9.13 -13.91 5.19
CA LEU A 47 8.62 -12.59 5.54
C LEU A 47 7.23 -12.35 4.96
N ASP A 48 6.96 -12.72 3.69
CA ASP A 48 5.62 -12.61 3.11
C ASP A 48 4.58 -13.42 3.93
N LEU A 49 4.95 -14.62 4.39
CA LEU A 49 4.08 -15.46 5.23
C LEU A 49 3.80 -14.80 6.59
N ILE A 50 4.82 -14.22 7.22
CA ILE A 50 4.68 -13.48 8.47
C ILE A 50 3.76 -12.26 8.30
N LEU A 51 3.97 -11.46 7.24
CA LEU A 51 3.14 -10.30 6.94
C LEU A 51 1.66 -10.70 6.77
N ALA A 52 1.39 -11.76 6.00
CA ALA A 52 0.04 -12.29 5.80
C ALA A 52 -0.55 -12.78 7.14
N PHE A 53 0.19 -13.57 7.90
CA PHE A 53 -0.28 -14.15 9.18
C PHE A 53 -0.58 -13.06 10.21
N HIS A 54 0.27 -12.04 10.29
CA HIS A 54 0.05 -10.89 11.15
C HIS A 54 -1.21 -10.12 10.75
N SER A 55 -1.40 -9.84 9.46
CA SER A 55 -2.57 -9.09 8.97
C SER A 55 -3.89 -9.80 9.27
N CYS A 56 -3.86 -11.14 9.30
CA CYS A 56 -4.99 -12.03 9.63
C CYS A 56 -5.11 -12.33 11.13
N LYS A 57 -4.48 -11.54 12.02
CA LYS A 57 -4.50 -11.73 13.48
C LYS A 57 -4.10 -13.14 13.91
N ARG A 58 -3.17 -13.76 13.19
CA ARG A 58 -2.67 -15.11 13.41
C ARG A 58 -3.73 -16.22 13.26
N CYS A 59 -4.78 -15.99 12.48
CA CYS A 59 -5.73 -17.03 12.12
C CYS A 59 -5.20 -17.81 10.91
N MET A 60 -4.76 -19.04 11.10
CA MET A 60 -4.14 -19.88 10.07
C MET A 60 -5.04 -20.05 8.84
N GLN A 61 -6.33 -20.34 9.05
CA GLN A 61 -7.27 -20.54 7.95
C GLN A 61 -7.45 -19.27 7.11
N THR A 62 -7.74 -18.13 7.76
CA THR A 62 -7.88 -16.83 7.08
C THR A 62 -6.59 -16.45 6.36
N THR A 63 -5.43 -16.76 6.94
CA THR A 63 -4.13 -16.47 6.31
C THR A 63 -3.96 -17.23 5.00
N LYS A 64 -4.30 -18.51 4.97
CA LYS A 64 -4.25 -19.33 3.75
C LYS A 64 -5.14 -18.75 2.65
N GLU A 65 -6.35 -18.34 3.01
CA GLU A 65 -7.30 -17.69 2.09
C GLU A 65 -6.76 -16.35 1.57
N VAL A 66 -6.23 -15.51 2.46
CA VAL A 66 -5.67 -14.20 2.07
C VAL A 66 -4.42 -14.35 1.20
N ILE A 67 -3.52 -15.29 1.49
CA ILE A 67 -2.36 -15.58 0.63
C ILE A 67 -2.83 -16.00 -0.77
N ASN A 68 -3.77 -16.93 -0.85
CA ASN A 68 -4.34 -17.34 -2.13
C ASN A 68 -4.95 -16.17 -2.89
N THR A 69 -5.79 -15.37 -2.22
CA THR A 69 -6.45 -14.19 -2.80
C THR A 69 -5.42 -13.14 -3.25
N HIS A 70 -4.40 -12.87 -2.44
CA HIS A 70 -3.35 -11.88 -2.75
C HIS A 70 -2.67 -12.18 -4.08
N TYR A 71 -2.14 -13.39 -4.25
CA TYR A 71 -1.39 -13.73 -5.46
C TYR A 71 -2.30 -13.95 -6.67
N THR A 72 -3.52 -14.43 -6.46
CA THR A 72 -4.54 -14.54 -7.52
C THR A 72 -4.92 -13.15 -8.04
N LEU A 73 -5.33 -12.23 -7.16
CA LEU A 73 -5.69 -10.87 -7.58
C LEU A 73 -4.49 -10.10 -8.14
N LYS A 74 -3.28 -10.29 -7.57
CA LYS A 74 -2.05 -9.70 -8.11
C LYS A 74 -1.77 -10.17 -9.54
N THR A 75 -2.22 -11.37 -9.93
CA THR A 75 -2.12 -11.91 -11.30
C THR A 75 -3.23 -11.37 -12.19
N GLN A 76 -4.49 -11.41 -11.73
CA GLN A 76 -5.67 -11.04 -12.50
C GLN A 76 -5.83 -9.53 -12.71
N TYR A 77 -5.41 -8.70 -11.74
CA TYR A 77 -5.54 -7.25 -11.81
C TYR A 77 -4.42 -6.61 -12.61
N THR A 78 -4.46 -6.87 -13.92
CA THR A 78 -3.40 -6.46 -14.85
C THR A 78 -3.23 -4.95 -14.98
N ILE A 79 -4.28 -4.15 -14.77
CA ILE A 79 -4.18 -2.68 -14.82
C ILE A 79 -3.21 -2.17 -13.74
N ILE A 80 -3.25 -2.75 -12.54
CA ILE A 80 -2.43 -2.28 -11.41
C ILE A 80 -1.10 -3.04 -11.32
N PHE A 81 -1.09 -4.36 -11.54
CA PHE A 81 0.04 -5.19 -11.17
C PHE A 81 0.84 -5.74 -12.35
N LYS A 82 0.29 -5.76 -13.59
CA LYS A 82 1.06 -6.26 -14.72
C LYS A 82 2.25 -5.33 -14.99
N ASP A 83 3.42 -5.93 -15.15
CA ASP A 83 4.66 -5.21 -15.46
C ASP A 83 4.95 -4.04 -14.49
N ALA A 84 4.66 -4.26 -13.20
CA ALA A 84 4.91 -3.29 -12.12
C ALA A 84 6.41 -3.16 -11.84
N PHE A 85 7.17 -2.66 -12.82
CA PHE A 85 8.59 -2.36 -12.74
C PHE A 85 8.82 -0.86 -12.53
N TYR A 86 10.01 -0.50 -12.05
CA TYR A 86 10.45 0.89 -12.05
C TYR A 86 10.89 1.28 -13.46
N ASP A 87 10.01 1.92 -14.18
CA ASP A 87 10.17 2.43 -15.54
C ASP A 87 10.08 3.98 -15.58
N ASP A 88 10.08 4.53 -16.79
CA ASP A 88 9.98 5.98 -17.00
C ASP A 88 8.63 6.55 -16.56
N ASN A 89 7.54 5.76 -16.62
CA ASN A 89 6.23 6.19 -16.15
C ASN A 89 6.20 6.29 -14.62
N ILE A 90 6.76 5.30 -13.92
CA ILE A 90 6.89 5.34 -12.46
C ILE A 90 7.82 6.48 -12.02
N ASP A 91 8.94 6.70 -12.72
CA ASP A 91 9.83 7.85 -12.47
C ASP A 91 9.09 9.18 -12.65
N LEU A 92 8.28 9.28 -13.70
CA LEU A 92 7.50 10.48 -14.00
C LEU A 92 6.39 10.72 -12.95
N VAL A 93 5.64 9.69 -12.56
CA VAL A 93 4.60 9.84 -11.55
C VAL A 93 5.18 10.20 -10.19
N LEU A 94 6.32 9.63 -9.81
CA LEU A 94 6.99 9.97 -8.56
C LEU A 94 7.55 11.40 -8.54
N LYS A 95 7.84 12.00 -9.71
CA LYS A 95 8.19 13.42 -9.81
C LYS A 95 6.98 14.36 -9.62
N ARG A 96 5.77 13.87 -9.86
CA ARG A 96 4.51 14.62 -9.85
C ARG A 96 3.64 14.36 -8.64
N THR A 97 3.91 13.27 -7.92
CA THR A 97 3.15 12.83 -6.76
C THR A 97 4.10 12.48 -5.63
N LEU A 98 3.92 13.08 -4.48
CA LEU A 98 4.65 12.72 -3.27
C LEU A 98 4.01 11.50 -2.63
N LEU A 99 4.80 10.46 -2.42
CA LEU A 99 4.46 9.27 -1.64
C LEU A 99 5.49 9.16 -0.52
N LYS A 100 5.16 9.65 0.68
CA LYS A 100 6.14 9.74 1.76
C LYS A 100 5.74 8.91 2.98
N PRO A 101 6.44 7.79 3.26
CA PRO A 101 6.45 7.20 4.59
C PRO A 101 6.92 8.22 5.62
N LEU A 102 6.08 8.54 6.60
CA LEU A 102 6.46 9.49 7.64
C LEU A 102 7.43 8.85 8.65
N PRO A 103 8.32 9.66 9.25
CA PRO A 103 9.32 9.14 10.19
C PRO A 103 8.72 8.71 11.53
N THR A 104 7.51 9.18 11.84
CA THR A 104 6.77 8.85 13.07
C THR A 104 5.73 7.79 12.83
N ARG A 105 5.20 7.24 13.93
CA ARG A 105 4.09 6.30 13.95
C ARG A 105 2.89 6.92 14.67
N THR A 106 1.69 6.31 14.51
CA THR A 106 0.55 6.65 15.37
C THR A 106 0.84 6.25 16.82
N LYS A 107 -0.01 6.63 17.75
CA LYS A 107 0.09 6.20 19.17
C LYS A 107 0.05 4.68 19.33
N GLU A 108 -0.65 4.02 18.42
CA GLU A 108 -0.79 2.56 18.35
C GLU A 108 0.36 1.87 17.59
N GLY A 109 1.33 2.65 17.09
CA GLY A 109 2.48 2.15 16.34
C GLY A 109 2.24 1.92 14.85
N ASP A 110 1.10 2.35 14.30
CA ASP A 110 0.79 2.16 12.89
C ASP A 110 1.72 2.98 11.99
N ALA A 111 2.07 2.43 10.85
CA ALA A 111 2.80 3.14 9.81
C ALA A 111 1.94 4.26 9.21
N ILE A 112 2.56 5.38 8.82
CA ILE A 112 1.84 6.52 8.25
C ILE A 112 2.40 6.83 6.86
N LEU A 113 1.55 6.70 5.83
CA LEU A 113 1.88 7.11 4.47
C LEU A 113 1.21 8.45 4.17
N TYR A 114 2.00 9.48 3.88
CA TYR A 114 1.52 10.76 3.39
C TYR A 114 1.60 10.81 1.87
N THR A 115 0.52 11.26 1.22
CA THR A 115 0.48 11.42 -0.23
C THR A 115 -0.02 12.81 -0.61
N ALA A 116 0.60 13.45 -1.61
CA ALA A 116 0.20 14.74 -2.13
C ALA A 116 0.50 14.83 -3.63
N ILE A 117 -0.29 15.63 -4.35
CA ILE A 117 0.00 15.94 -5.76
C ILE A 117 0.92 17.16 -5.80
N LEU A 118 2.07 17.01 -6.47
CA LEU A 118 3.06 18.07 -6.66
C LEU A 118 2.82 18.88 -7.94
N ASP A 119 2.36 18.19 -9.00
CA ASP A 119 1.98 18.82 -10.27
C ASP A 119 0.45 18.81 -10.40
N THR A 120 -0.16 19.97 -10.29
CA THR A 120 -1.62 20.15 -10.27
C THR A 120 -2.24 20.36 -11.66
N ASP A 121 -1.45 20.32 -12.74
CA ASP A 121 -1.99 20.33 -14.09
C ASP A 121 -2.67 18.99 -14.38
N VAL A 122 -3.97 19.03 -14.66
CA VAL A 122 -4.80 17.86 -14.97
C VAL A 122 -4.24 17.03 -16.14
N LYS A 123 -3.55 17.66 -17.09
CA LYS A 123 -2.93 16.95 -18.24
C LYS A 123 -1.83 16.01 -17.80
N ASN A 124 -1.19 16.32 -16.66
CA ASN A 124 -0.07 15.62 -16.10
C ASN A 124 -0.46 14.60 -15.02
N PHE A 125 -1.75 14.49 -14.73
CA PHE A 125 -2.26 13.56 -13.72
C PHE A 125 -2.28 12.12 -14.25
N LEU A 126 -1.41 11.27 -13.70
CA LEU A 126 -1.23 9.86 -14.08
C LEU A 126 -1.89 8.95 -13.03
N PHE A 127 -3.19 8.80 -13.09
CA PHE A 127 -3.97 8.12 -12.04
C PHE A 127 -3.53 6.66 -11.83
N VAL A 128 -3.49 5.85 -12.90
CA VAL A 128 -3.14 4.42 -12.82
C VAL A 128 -1.72 4.22 -12.30
N ASP A 129 -0.76 4.97 -12.85
CA ASP A 129 0.64 4.86 -12.44
C ASP A 129 0.86 5.35 -10.99
N SER A 130 0.02 6.30 -10.51
CA SER A 130 0.00 6.70 -9.10
C SER A 130 -0.43 5.54 -8.19
N LEU A 131 -1.47 4.78 -8.57
CA LEU A 131 -1.89 3.59 -7.82
C LEU A 131 -0.81 2.49 -7.84
N ARG A 132 -0.17 2.26 -9.00
CA ARG A 132 0.97 1.34 -9.12
C ARG A 132 2.12 1.74 -8.21
N ALA A 133 2.52 3.01 -8.24
CA ALA A 133 3.60 3.53 -7.41
C ALA A 133 3.32 3.38 -5.91
N VAL A 134 2.07 3.59 -5.47
CA VAL A 134 1.65 3.35 -4.08
C VAL A 134 1.85 1.88 -3.71
N MET A 135 1.38 0.93 -4.55
CA MET A 135 1.51 -0.51 -4.27
C MET A 135 2.97 -0.95 -4.24
N MET A 136 3.77 -0.47 -5.19
CA MET A 136 5.21 -0.75 -5.24
C MET A 136 5.93 -0.23 -3.98
N LEU A 137 5.63 1.01 -3.57
CA LEU A 137 6.23 1.59 -2.36
C LEU A 137 5.84 0.83 -1.10
N LEU A 138 4.57 0.45 -0.95
CA LEU A 138 4.09 -0.31 0.21
C LEU A 138 4.77 -1.68 0.31
N GLU A 139 4.93 -2.39 -0.81
CA GLU A 139 5.61 -3.68 -0.85
C GLU A 139 7.10 -3.54 -0.48
N LEU A 140 7.81 -2.55 -1.03
CA LEU A 140 9.20 -2.27 -0.69
C LEU A 140 9.37 -1.86 0.78
N TRP A 141 8.45 -1.04 1.30
CA TRP A 141 8.52 -0.56 2.68
C TRP A 141 8.24 -1.67 3.69
N GLN A 142 7.26 -2.56 3.44
CA GLN A 142 7.06 -3.75 4.28
C GLN A 142 8.25 -4.72 4.21
N TYR A 143 8.88 -4.87 3.03
CA TYR A 143 10.08 -5.69 2.90
C TYR A 143 11.25 -5.15 3.75
N GLU A 144 11.36 -3.83 3.90
CA GLU A 144 12.39 -3.16 4.70
C GLU A 144 12.12 -3.21 6.21
N GLU A 145 10.86 -3.10 6.65
CA GLU A 145 10.51 -2.90 8.05
C GLU A 145 9.76 -4.08 8.70
N GLY A 146 9.28 -5.03 7.88
CA GLY A 146 8.49 -6.15 8.38
C GLY A 146 7.06 -5.76 8.77
N THR A 147 6.53 -6.39 9.81
CA THR A 147 5.15 -6.17 10.27
C THR A 147 4.96 -4.81 10.94
N TRP A 148 3.78 -4.23 10.70
CA TRP A 148 3.23 -3.06 11.40
C TRP A 148 1.90 -3.44 12.05
N PRO A 149 1.52 -2.84 13.18
CA PRO A 149 0.17 -3.03 13.76
C PRO A 149 -0.95 -2.69 12.77
N GLY A 150 -0.69 -1.73 11.88
CA GLY A 150 -1.54 -1.30 10.78
C GLY A 150 -0.90 -0.18 9.98
N ILE A 151 -1.67 0.38 9.05
CA ILE A 151 -1.26 1.56 8.27
C ILE A 151 -2.36 2.61 8.29
N MET A 152 -1.94 3.86 8.43
CA MET A 152 -2.74 5.07 8.21
C MET A 152 -2.30 5.75 6.94
N ILE A 153 -3.25 6.14 6.08
CA ILE A 153 -2.96 6.81 4.82
C ILE A 153 -3.53 8.22 4.85
N LEU A 154 -2.69 9.20 4.60
CA LEU A 154 -3.04 10.61 4.52
C LEU A 154 -3.05 11.04 3.06
N PHE A 155 -4.24 11.30 2.52
CA PHE A 155 -4.42 11.81 1.16
C PHE A 155 -4.58 13.33 1.20
N ASP A 156 -3.54 14.07 0.85
CA ASP A 156 -3.63 15.51 0.71
C ASP A 156 -4.17 15.87 -0.68
N LEU A 157 -5.40 16.38 -0.70
CA LEU A 157 -6.10 16.79 -1.92
C LEU A 157 -5.86 18.26 -2.27
N GLY A 158 -4.91 18.91 -1.58
CA GLY A 158 -4.52 20.28 -1.90
C GLY A 158 -4.06 20.42 -3.35
N GLY A 159 -4.60 21.40 -4.07
CA GLY A 159 -4.31 21.62 -5.48
C GLY A 159 -5.12 20.79 -6.47
N LEU A 160 -5.86 19.77 -6.03
CA LEU A 160 -6.82 19.08 -6.89
C LEU A 160 -8.00 19.99 -7.23
N ASN A 161 -8.46 19.89 -8.47
CA ASN A 161 -9.68 20.51 -8.95
C ASN A 161 -10.65 19.46 -9.52
N PHE A 162 -11.89 19.87 -9.79
CA PHE A 162 -12.93 18.96 -10.25
C PHE A 162 -12.57 18.18 -11.53
N SER A 163 -11.74 18.76 -12.39
CA SER A 163 -11.33 18.12 -13.66
C SER A 163 -10.47 16.86 -13.44
N HIS A 164 -9.80 16.72 -12.30
CA HIS A 164 -9.04 15.50 -11.96
C HIS A 164 -9.96 14.29 -11.79
N ILE A 165 -11.24 14.49 -11.40
CA ILE A 165 -12.20 13.39 -11.26
C ILE A 165 -12.45 12.70 -12.60
N PHE A 166 -12.43 13.43 -13.71
CA PHE A 166 -12.61 12.87 -15.06
C PHE A 166 -11.40 12.06 -15.55
N LYS A 167 -10.26 12.15 -14.85
CA LYS A 167 -9.06 11.35 -15.14
C LYS A 167 -9.01 10.05 -14.34
N ILE A 168 -9.97 9.83 -13.46
CA ILE A 168 -10.05 8.61 -12.66
C ILE A 168 -10.53 7.46 -13.54
N GLU A 169 -9.69 6.49 -13.75
CA GLU A 169 -10.04 5.25 -14.45
C GLU A 169 -10.77 4.31 -13.49
N MET A 170 -12.07 4.14 -13.69
CA MET A 170 -12.93 3.43 -12.75
C MET A 170 -12.58 1.96 -12.58
N ASP A 171 -12.11 1.29 -13.62
CA ASP A 171 -11.67 -0.11 -13.53
C ASP A 171 -10.39 -0.25 -12.72
N ALA A 172 -9.45 0.66 -12.88
CA ALA A 172 -8.23 0.71 -12.05
C ALA A 172 -8.58 0.97 -10.59
N LEU A 173 -9.46 1.96 -10.33
CA LEU A 173 -9.91 2.28 -8.98
C LEU A 173 -10.61 1.08 -8.33
N ARG A 174 -11.50 0.38 -9.05
CA ARG A 174 -12.18 -0.82 -8.56
C ARG A 174 -11.20 -1.93 -8.21
N GLN A 175 -10.25 -2.25 -9.09
CA GLN A 175 -9.21 -3.25 -8.83
C GLN A 175 -8.38 -2.88 -7.60
N PHE A 176 -7.97 -1.61 -7.49
CA PHE A 176 -7.18 -1.12 -6.36
C PHE A 176 -7.94 -1.26 -5.03
N LEU A 177 -9.17 -0.73 -4.95
CA LEU A 177 -9.96 -0.78 -3.73
C LEU A 177 -10.32 -2.21 -3.32
N HIS A 178 -10.63 -3.07 -4.28
CA HIS A 178 -10.91 -4.48 -4.02
C HIS A 178 -9.67 -5.22 -3.50
N PHE A 179 -8.48 -4.93 -4.07
CA PHE A 179 -7.23 -5.46 -3.56
C PHE A 179 -6.92 -4.98 -2.13
N LEU A 180 -7.10 -3.68 -1.87
CA LEU A 180 -6.92 -3.13 -0.52
C LEU A 180 -7.80 -3.82 0.52
N LYS A 181 -9.03 -4.15 0.14
CA LYS A 181 -10.02 -4.80 1.02
C LYS A 181 -9.66 -6.25 1.32
N LEU A 182 -9.28 -7.04 0.31
CA LEU A 182 -9.25 -8.50 0.42
C LEU A 182 -7.85 -9.12 0.47
N ALA A 183 -6.85 -8.39 0.02
CA ALA A 183 -5.57 -9.00 -0.34
C ALA A 183 -4.34 -8.32 0.29
N MET A 184 -4.50 -7.25 1.04
CA MET A 184 -3.37 -6.57 1.67
C MET A 184 -2.80 -7.37 2.84
N PHE A 185 -1.46 -7.43 2.91
CA PHE A 185 -0.74 -7.98 4.07
C PHE A 185 -0.52 -6.96 5.19
N VAL A 186 -1.38 -5.95 5.24
CA VAL A 186 -1.44 -4.96 6.32
C VAL A 186 -2.87 -4.45 6.47
N LYS A 187 -3.30 -4.22 7.72
CA LYS A 187 -4.62 -3.67 7.99
C LYS A 187 -4.61 -2.14 7.85
N ILE A 188 -5.50 -1.59 7.02
CA ILE A 188 -5.74 -0.15 6.96
C ILE A 188 -6.55 0.24 8.17
N LYS A 189 -6.00 1.10 9.04
CA LYS A 189 -6.64 1.58 10.29
C LYS A 189 -7.12 3.02 10.21
N GLY A 190 -6.70 3.75 9.21
CA GLY A 190 -7.14 5.14 9.00
C GLY A 190 -6.92 5.59 7.57
N ILE A 191 -7.90 6.28 7.03
CA ILE A 191 -7.80 7.03 5.78
C ILE A 191 -8.17 8.47 6.10
N HIS A 192 -7.22 9.38 5.97
CA HIS A 192 -7.41 10.79 6.28
C HIS A 192 -7.28 11.62 5.01
N ILE A 193 -8.36 12.29 4.63
CA ILE A 193 -8.42 13.17 3.48
C ILE A 193 -8.16 14.59 3.97
N LEU A 194 -7.01 15.14 3.57
CA LEU A 194 -6.56 16.48 3.99
C LEU A 194 -6.88 17.52 2.92
N ASN A 195 -7.04 18.77 3.34
CA ASN A 195 -7.29 19.91 2.45
C ASN A 195 -8.44 19.64 1.47
N ALA A 196 -9.48 18.93 1.94
CA ALA A 196 -10.60 18.46 1.15
C ALA A 196 -11.28 19.60 0.37
N PRO A 197 -11.27 19.59 -0.98
CA PRO A 197 -11.96 20.58 -1.78
C PRO A 197 -13.49 20.36 -1.72
N TYR A 198 -14.26 21.36 -2.14
CA TYR A 198 -15.74 21.34 -2.06
C TYR A 198 -16.40 20.14 -2.75
N PHE A 199 -15.76 19.55 -3.76
CA PHE A 199 -16.28 18.39 -4.50
C PHE A 199 -15.94 17.03 -3.87
N THR A 200 -15.20 17.00 -2.76
CA THR A 200 -14.78 15.75 -2.09
C THR A 200 -15.94 14.84 -1.77
N ASN A 201 -17.08 15.38 -1.36
CA ASN A 201 -18.28 14.58 -1.06
C ASN A 201 -18.81 13.83 -2.28
N TYR A 202 -18.72 14.40 -3.49
CA TYR A 202 -19.08 13.70 -4.74
C TYR A 202 -18.13 12.54 -5.01
N PHE A 203 -16.84 12.75 -4.79
CA PHE A 203 -15.84 11.70 -4.94
C PHE A 203 -16.06 10.56 -3.94
N ILE A 204 -16.30 10.87 -2.66
CA ILE A 204 -16.62 9.86 -1.64
C ILE A 204 -17.89 9.10 -1.99
N ALA A 205 -18.93 9.77 -2.48
CA ALA A 205 -20.16 9.10 -2.92
C ALA A 205 -19.90 8.11 -4.07
N LEU A 206 -18.95 8.44 -4.96
CA LEU A 206 -18.51 7.53 -6.02
C LEU A 206 -17.74 6.32 -5.42
N LEU A 207 -16.81 6.55 -4.50
CA LEU A 207 -16.03 5.50 -3.86
C LEU A 207 -16.91 4.52 -3.07
N LYS A 208 -17.97 4.99 -2.42
CA LYS A 208 -18.93 4.17 -1.65
C LYS A 208 -19.55 3.02 -2.45
N ARG A 209 -19.51 3.07 -3.79
CA ARG A 209 -19.97 1.98 -4.65
C ARG A 209 -19.01 0.81 -4.73
N PHE A 210 -17.75 1.01 -4.33
CA PHE A 210 -16.66 0.05 -4.48
C PHE A 210 -15.99 -0.34 -3.15
N VAL A 211 -16.22 0.42 -2.09
CA VAL A 211 -15.70 0.15 -0.75
C VAL A 211 -16.82 -0.36 0.15
N ASN A 212 -16.45 -1.21 1.09
CA ASN A 212 -17.36 -1.63 2.16
C ASN A 212 -17.40 -0.56 3.28
N ASP A 213 -18.35 -0.75 4.21
CA ASP A 213 -18.52 0.14 5.36
C ASP A 213 -17.25 0.23 6.21
N GLU A 214 -16.47 -0.84 6.36
CA GLU A 214 -15.23 -0.84 7.16
C GLU A 214 -14.19 0.20 6.70
N LEU A 215 -13.97 0.36 5.37
CA LEU A 215 -13.04 1.38 4.85
C LEU A 215 -13.63 2.79 4.95
N ILE A 216 -14.97 2.90 4.92
CA ILE A 216 -15.65 4.18 5.11
C ILE A 216 -15.56 4.60 6.57
N ASP A 217 -15.78 3.67 7.50
CA ASP A 217 -15.78 3.92 8.95
C ASP A 217 -14.42 4.41 9.47
N VAL A 218 -13.32 3.97 8.86
CA VAL A 218 -11.97 4.45 9.18
C VAL A 218 -11.56 5.70 8.41
N SER A 219 -12.47 6.30 7.61
CA SER A 219 -12.18 7.48 6.80
C SER A 219 -12.56 8.77 7.51
N ASN A 220 -11.65 9.75 7.52
CA ASN A 220 -11.83 11.05 8.16
C ASN A 220 -11.51 12.17 7.17
N ILE A 221 -12.34 13.23 7.17
CA ILE A 221 -12.15 14.39 6.31
C ILE A 221 -11.67 15.58 7.14
N HIS A 222 -10.57 16.17 6.73
CA HIS A 222 -9.98 17.34 7.36
C HIS A 222 -10.04 18.53 6.39
N LEU A 223 -10.80 19.54 6.75
CA LEU A 223 -10.88 20.77 5.99
C LEU A 223 -9.57 21.57 6.11
N LYS A 224 -9.29 22.40 5.12
CA LYS A 224 -8.11 23.26 5.12
C LYS A 224 -8.07 24.12 6.39
N GLY A 225 -6.93 24.10 7.08
CA GLY A 225 -6.72 24.82 8.35
C GLY A 225 -7.31 24.14 9.58
N SER A 226 -7.93 22.96 9.46
CA SER A 226 -8.43 22.18 10.60
C SER A 226 -7.27 21.59 11.41
N LYS A 227 -7.40 21.64 12.75
CA LYS A 227 -6.47 20.98 13.70
C LYS A 227 -6.90 19.56 14.07
N THR A 228 -7.91 19.01 13.43
CA THR A 228 -8.46 17.70 13.81
C THR A 228 -7.50 16.54 13.56
N LEU A 229 -6.53 16.70 12.66
CA LEU A 229 -5.49 15.71 12.38
C LEU A 229 -4.54 15.48 13.57
N GLU A 230 -4.30 16.50 14.41
CA GLU A 230 -3.44 16.43 15.60
C GLU A 230 -3.87 15.35 16.62
N LYS A 231 -5.13 14.90 16.54
CA LYS A 231 -5.65 13.81 17.38
C LYS A 231 -5.05 12.45 17.01
N TYR A 232 -4.61 12.28 15.77
CA TYR A 232 -4.23 11.01 15.18
C TYR A 232 -2.73 10.86 14.98
N ILE A 233 -2.05 11.97 14.65
CA ILE A 233 -0.62 11.97 14.33
C ILE A 233 0.10 13.16 14.98
N ASP A 234 1.43 13.04 15.09
CA ASP A 234 2.29 14.20 15.31
C ASP A 234 2.41 14.99 14.01
N VAL A 235 1.74 16.14 13.93
CA VAL A 235 1.75 17.00 12.74
C VAL A 235 3.13 17.58 12.43
N ALA A 236 4.05 17.63 13.40
CA ALA A 236 5.43 18.06 13.16
C ALA A 236 6.16 17.12 12.18
N ALA A 237 5.72 15.84 12.08
CA ALA A 237 6.25 14.87 11.14
C ALA A 237 5.82 15.09 9.69
N LEU A 238 4.82 15.94 9.44
CA LEU A 238 4.41 16.29 8.09
C LEU A 238 5.50 17.12 7.39
N PRO A 239 5.55 17.08 6.05
CA PRO A 239 6.36 18.01 5.27
C PRO A 239 6.02 19.47 5.56
N LYS A 240 6.98 20.37 5.34
CA LYS A 240 6.83 21.81 5.64
C LYS A 240 5.65 22.44 4.91
N GLU A 241 5.45 22.11 3.64
CA GLU A 241 4.34 22.62 2.82
C GLU A 241 2.97 22.09 3.29
N ALA A 242 2.95 20.95 3.98
CA ALA A 242 1.75 20.40 4.62
C ALA A 242 1.50 20.92 6.04
N GLY A 243 2.27 21.93 6.48
CA GLY A 243 2.13 22.55 7.81
C GLY A 243 2.93 21.86 8.92
N GLY A 244 3.78 20.91 8.61
CA GLY A 244 4.71 20.29 9.56
C GLY A 244 6.05 21.02 9.66
N SER A 245 7.01 20.38 10.32
CA SER A 245 8.39 20.91 10.46
C SER A 245 9.46 19.94 9.92
N TYR A 246 9.03 18.84 9.31
CA TYR A 246 9.94 17.86 8.73
C TYR A 246 10.68 18.43 7.50
N LYS A 247 10.93 17.67 6.50
CA LYS A 247 11.58 18.07 5.25
C LYS A 247 10.59 18.78 4.31
N THR A 248 11.10 19.48 3.31
CA THR A 248 10.27 20.01 2.22
C THR A 248 9.73 18.88 1.34
N TYR A 249 8.69 19.17 0.56
CA TYR A 249 8.20 18.25 -0.48
C TYR A 249 9.31 17.80 -1.42
N LYS A 250 10.17 18.75 -1.82
CA LYS A 250 11.30 18.47 -2.71
C LYS A 250 12.26 17.45 -2.09
N GLU A 251 12.71 17.67 -0.87
CA GLU A 251 13.62 16.76 -0.16
C GLU A 251 12.99 15.39 0.05
N CYS A 252 11.72 15.34 0.45
CA CYS A 252 10.97 14.11 0.62
C CYS A 252 10.85 13.31 -0.69
N ASN A 253 10.58 14.03 -1.79
CA ASN A 253 10.39 13.44 -3.10
C ASN A 253 11.70 12.88 -3.68
N GLU A 254 12.80 13.64 -3.56
CA GLU A 254 14.13 13.18 -3.97
C GLU A 254 14.54 11.89 -3.25
N GLU A 255 14.26 11.78 -1.95
CA GLU A 255 14.54 10.56 -1.19
C GLU A 255 13.78 9.35 -1.73
N ILE A 256 12.48 9.49 -2.02
CA ILE A 256 11.65 8.40 -2.54
C ILE A 256 12.07 8.01 -3.96
N LEU A 257 12.33 8.99 -4.82
CA LEU A 257 12.83 8.74 -6.17
C LEU A 257 14.13 7.93 -6.15
N LEU A 258 15.11 8.38 -5.34
CA LEU A 258 16.39 7.68 -5.20
C LEU A 258 16.20 6.26 -4.64
N LYS A 259 15.37 6.09 -3.61
CA LYS A 259 15.07 4.80 -2.99
C LYS A 259 14.41 3.84 -3.99
N MET A 260 13.33 4.27 -4.64
CA MET A 260 12.62 3.42 -5.61
C MET A 260 13.51 3.03 -6.78
N LYS A 261 14.29 3.98 -7.31
CA LYS A 261 15.25 3.75 -8.40
C LYS A 261 16.36 2.78 -8.03
N ALA A 262 16.87 2.86 -6.80
CA ALA A 262 17.93 1.97 -6.32
C ALA A 262 17.46 0.52 -6.11
N ASN A 263 16.13 0.29 -6.05
CA ASN A 263 15.54 -1.02 -5.78
C ASN A 263 14.81 -1.63 -6.97
N LYS A 264 15.26 -1.37 -8.19
CA LYS A 264 14.69 -1.93 -9.43
C LYS A 264 14.63 -3.46 -9.42
N ASP A 265 15.68 -4.09 -8.94
CA ASP A 265 15.77 -5.56 -8.87
C ASP A 265 14.73 -6.16 -7.92
N PHE A 266 14.42 -5.47 -6.81
CA PHE A 266 13.34 -5.87 -5.92
C PHE A 266 12.00 -5.94 -6.68
N PHE A 267 11.66 -4.92 -7.47
CA PHE A 267 10.41 -4.90 -8.23
C PHE A 267 10.36 -5.99 -9.31
N ILE A 268 11.49 -6.30 -9.95
CA ILE A 268 11.59 -7.42 -10.89
C ILE A 268 11.28 -8.74 -10.17
N MET A 269 11.83 -8.96 -8.98
CA MET A 269 11.57 -10.17 -8.19
C MET A 269 10.12 -10.21 -7.66
N ALA A 270 9.60 -9.08 -7.17
CA ALA A 270 8.23 -8.96 -6.71
C ALA A 270 7.19 -9.25 -7.81
N ASN A 271 7.52 -8.88 -9.06
CA ASN A 271 6.65 -9.14 -10.21
C ASN A 271 6.62 -10.62 -10.63
N LYS A 272 7.56 -11.46 -10.17
CA LYS A 272 7.53 -12.91 -10.38
C LYS A 272 6.51 -13.63 -9.48
N LYS A 273 6.03 -12.96 -8.43
CA LYS A 273 5.04 -13.51 -7.50
C LYS A 273 3.64 -13.55 -8.14
N ARG A 274 3.45 -14.45 -9.11
CA ARG A 274 2.20 -14.64 -9.87
C ARG A 274 1.74 -16.09 -9.79
N VAL A 275 0.42 -16.30 -9.73
CA VAL A 275 -0.13 -17.65 -9.77
C VAL A 275 0.01 -18.25 -11.18
N ASN A 276 0.16 -19.57 -11.22
CA ASN A 276 0.00 -20.32 -12.46
C ASN A 276 -1.47 -20.67 -12.65
N GLU A 277 -2.18 -19.88 -13.45
CA GLU A 277 -3.63 -20.02 -13.66
C GLU A 277 -4.02 -21.40 -14.25
N SER A 278 -3.11 -22.07 -14.98
CA SER A 278 -3.40 -23.40 -15.54
C SER A 278 -3.45 -24.51 -14.47
N LEU A 279 -2.87 -24.26 -13.30
CA LEU A 279 -2.86 -25.18 -12.16
C LEU A 279 -3.90 -24.81 -11.07
N GLN A 280 -4.63 -23.71 -11.28
CA GLN A 280 -5.67 -23.31 -10.37
C GLN A 280 -6.90 -24.20 -10.58
N THR A 281 -7.18 -25.07 -9.64
CA THR A 281 -8.44 -25.87 -9.65
C THR A 281 -9.62 -24.92 -9.55
N ASP A 282 -10.66 -25.16 -10.36
CA ASP A 282 -11.85 -24.31 -10.51
C ASP A 282 -12.63 -24.12 -9.19
N SER A 283 -12.12 -23.31 -8.29
CA SER A 283 -12.90 -22.73 -7.19
C SER A 283 -13.57 -21.39 -7.59
N ARG A 284 -13.81 -21.20 -8.90
CA ARG A 284 -14.40 -19.96 -9.46
C ARG A 284 -15.85 -19.71 -9.07
N ASN A 285 -16.49 -20.61 -8.32
CA ASN A 285 -17.91 -20.50 -7.98
C ASN A 285 -18.21 -19.96 -6.58
N GLU A 286 -17.22 -19.50 -5.79
CA GLU A 286 -17.44 -19.09 -4.40
C GLU A 286 -16.83 -17.74 -4.00
N ILE A 287 -16.78 -16.77 -4.93
CA ILE A 287 -16.49 -15.38 -4.53
C ILE A 287 -17.79 -14.61 -4.68
N PRO A 288 -18.46 -14.23 -3.57
CA PRO A 288 -19.68 -13.42 -3.58
C PRO A 288 -19.46 -11.98 -4.02
#